data_0744f3fedbb5ff14b637cd0a9073e7c4
#
_entry.id   0744f3fedbb5ff14b637cd0a9073e7c4
#
_cell.length_a   1.000
_cell.length_b   1.000
_cell.length_c   1.000
_cell.angle_alpha   90.00
_cell.angle_beta   90.00
_cell.angle_gamma   90.00
#
_symmetry.space_group_name_H-M   'P 1'
#
loop_
_entity.id
_entity.type
_entity.pdbx_description
1 polymer ?
#
loop_
_entity_poly.entity_id
_entity_poly.type
_entity_poly.pdbx_seq_one_letter_code
_entity_poly.pdbx_strand_id
1 'polypeptide(L)'
;MSSPPDLQEDAKCPFCPRYFSSPSAVAHHIESGCHGITRHQVTHAVKCLNIVPNICIAKSIEGASPTPPTTITYYVASPSSFNGRAYACFLCQRMFRSLSSLSDHLNSAAHDANEFKCPKCKKRFKLISALTQHIESTACKLSSLQQVQNHFQSLIDQFSRLIAF
;
A
#
# COMPACT_ATOMS: atom_id res chain seq x y z
N MET A 1 31.54 23.12 16.21
CA MET A 1 30.12 23.15 16.59
C MET A 1 29.43 22.04 15.78
N SER A 2 29.35 20.87 16.37
CA SER A 2 28.72 19.68 15.70
C SER A 2 27.22 19.80 15.88
N SER A 3 26.49 19.84 14.77
CA SER A 3 25.03 19.73 14.78
C SER A 3 24.65 18.40 15.43
N PRO A 4 23.62 18.37 16.28
CA PRO A 4 23.13 17.10 16.83
C PRO A 4 22.67 16.22 15.68
N PRO A 5 22.87 14.88 15.77
CA PRO A 5 22.31 13.98 14.78
C PRO A 5 20.78 14.10 14.81
N ASP A 6 20.21 14.41 13.66
CA ASP A 6 18.77 14.30 13.41
C ASP A 6 18.39 12.86 13.77
N LEU A 7 17.75 12.69 14.94
CA LEU A 7 17.13 11.43 15.33
C LEU A 7 15.90 11.25 14.45
N GLN A 8 16.11 10.82 13.21
CA GLN A 8 15.07 10.20 12.44
C GLN A 8 14.69 8.93 13.22
N GLU A 9 13.56 8.98 13.93
CA GLU A 9 13.01 7.80 14.57
C GLU A 9 12.67 6.80 13.46
N ASP A 10 13.52 5.78 13.33
CA ASP A 10 13.32 4.69 12.38
C ASP A 10 11.99 3.99 12.70
N ALA A 11 11.13 3.90 11.71
CA ALA A 11 9.85 3.23 11.84
C ALA A 11 10.07 1.71 11.83
N LYS A 12 9.70 1.02 12.91
CA LYS A 12 9.86 -0.43 13.04
C LYS A 12 8.70 -1.18 12.37
N CYS A 13 9.01 -2.26 11.64
CA CYS A 13 7.99 -3.18 11.18
C CYS A 13 7.40 -3.97 12.37
N PRO A 14 6.07 -4.11 12.50
CA PRO A 14 5.44 -4.86 13.59
C PRO A 14 5.61 -6.38 13.44
N PHE A 15 5.90 -6.88 12.24
CA PHE A 15 5.94 -8.31 11.93
C PHE A 15 7.37 -8.86 11.78
N CYS A 16 8.40 -8.00 11.76
CA CYS A 16 9.79 -8.42 11.72
C CYS A 16 10.71 -7.37 12.38
N PRO A 17 11.97 -7.71 12.69
CA PRO A 17 12.88 -6.79 13.36
C PRO A 17 13.45 -5.68 12.47
N ARG A 18 12.91 -5.46 11.28
CA ARG A 18 13.41 -4.44 10.35
C ARG A 18 12.94 -3.05 10.73
N TYR A 19 13.84 -2.08 10.53
CA TYR A 19 13.61 -0.66 10.68
C TYR A 19 13.66 0.01 9.32
N PHE A 20 12.89 1.09 9.16
CA PHE A 20 12.73 1.84 7.92
C PHE A 20 12.79 3.33 8.21
N SER A 21 13.26 4.10 7.26
CA SER A 21 13.43 5.55 7.37
C SER A 21 12.10 6.33 7.43
N SER A 22 10.97 5.68 7.17
CA SER A 22 9.66 6.34 7.18
C SER A 22 8.50 5.36 7.35
N PRO A 23 7.34 5.82 7.85
CA PRO A 23 6.11 5.03 7.91
C PRO A 23 5.65 4.52 6.54
N SER A 24 5.81 5.30 5.46
CA SER A 24 5.46 4.85 4.11
C SER A 24 6.32 3.69 3.63
N ALA A 25 7.60 3.65 4.03
CA ALA A 25 8.49 2.53 3.71
C ALA A 25 8.07 1.25 4.45
N VAL A 26 7.62 1.35 5.71
CA VAL A 26 7.01 0.21 6.44
C VAL A 26 5.74 -0.26 5.76
N ALA A 27 4.85 0.65 5.40
CA ALA A 27 3.61 0.31 4.69
C ALA A 27 3.91 -0.42 3.38
N HIS A 28 4.86 0.08 2.59
CA HIS A 28 5.28 -0.55 1.34
C HIS A 28 5.88 -1.94 1.56
N HIS A 29 6.71 -2.11 2.60
CA HIS A 29 7.27 -3.40 2.97
C HIS A 29 6.18 -4.43 3.30
N ILE A 30 5.14 -4.04 4.02
CA ILE A 30 4.01 -4.93 4.34
C ILE A 30 3.20 -5.25 3.08
N GLU A 31 2.85 -4.24 2.27
CA GLU A 31 2.08 -4.40 1.03
C GLU A 31 2.81 -5.21 -0.04
N SER A 32 4.15 -5.30 0.02
CA SER A 32 4.96 -6.11 -0.91
C SER A 32 4.90 -7.61 -0.66
N GLY A 33 4.18 -8.06 0.37
CA GLY A 33 3.99 -9.49 0.65
C GLY A 33 5.08 -10.13 1.52
N CYS A 34 6.00 -9.36 2.10
CA CYS A 34 7.12 -9.89 2.91
C CYS A 34 6.69 -10.76 4.11
N HIS A 35 5.44 -10.65 4.54
CA HIS A 35 4.87 -11.39 5.68
C HIS A 35 3.74 -12.33 5.26
N GLY A 36 3.63 -12.68 3.98
CA GLY A 36 2.48 -13.40 3.46
C GLY A 36 1.19 -12.57 3.42
N ILE A 37 1.28 -11.29 3.79
CA ILE A 37 0.17 -10.34 3.77
C ILE A 37 0.16 -9.64 2.41
N THR A 38 -0.94 -9.78 1.69
CA THR A 38 -1.09 -9.13 0.38
C THR A 38 -1.57 -7.69 0.53
N ARG A 39 -1.26 -6.83 -0.45
CA ARG A 39 -1.78 -5.45 -0.50
C ARG A 39 -3.31 -5.37 -0.44
N HIS A 40 -4.01 -6.40 -0.93
CA HIS A 40 -5.48 -6.48 -0.88
C HIS A 40 -5.98 -6.71 0.55
N GLN A 41 -5.28 -7.55 1.33
CA GLN A 41 -5.57 -7.76 2.75
C GLN A 41 -5.31 -6.50 3.56
N VAL A 42 -4.21 -5.78 3.27
CA VAL A 42 -3.92 -4.47 3.88
C VAL A 42 -5.04 -3.48 3.58
N THR A 43 -5.44 -3.35 2.31
CA THR A 43 -6.53 -2.46 1.89
C THR A 43 -7.84 -2.81 2.61
N HIS A 44 -8.17 -4.11 2.68
CA HIS A 44 -9.37 -4.58 3.38
C HIS A 44 -9.33 -4.23 4.86
N ALA A 45 -8.22 -4.50 5.55
CA ALA A 45 -8.05 -4.19 6.96
C ALA A 45 -8.19 -2.68 7.26
N VAL A 46 -7.57 -1.82 6.43
CA VAL A 46 -7.71 -0.36 6.56
C VAL A 46 -9.16 0.09 6.42
N LYS A 47 -9.92 -0.53 5.50
CA LYS A 47 -11.36 -0.25 5.34
C LYS A 47 -12.18 -0.69 6.55
N CYS A 48 -11.90 -1.90 7.08
CA CYS A 48 -12.62 -2.45 8.24
C CYS A 48 -12.36 -1.67 9.53
N LEU A 49 -11.14 -1.24 9.73
CA LEU A 49 -10.75 -0.51 10.94
C LEU A 49 -11.38 0.90 11.02
N ASN A 50 -11.82 1.46 9.88
CA ASN A 50 -12.45 2.78 9.78
C ASN A 50 -11.72 3.90 10.60
N ILE A 51 -10.40 3.73 10.78
CA ILE A 51 -9.59 4.57 11.68
C ILE A 51 -9.50 6.00 11.17
N VAL A 52 -9.54 6.16 9.84
CA VAL A 52 -9.61 7.47 9.19
C VAL A 52 -10.70 7.42 8.12
N PRO A 53 -11.98 7.62 8.48
CA PRO A 53 -13.12 7.40 7.59
C PRO A 53 -13.06 8.21 6.28
N ASN A 54 -12.26 9.27 6.25
CA ASN A 54 -12.15 10.16 5.10
C ASN A 54 -11.09 9.76 4.07
N ILE A 55 -10.28 8.71 4.33
CA ILE A 55 -9.23 8.29 3.38
C ILE A 55 -9.69 7.20 2.41
N CYS A 56 -10.67 6.38 2.78
CA CYS A 56 -11.22 5.36 1.90
C CYS A 56 -12.21 5.97 0.90
N ILE A 57 -12.18 5.51 -0.36
CA ILE A 57 -13.07 5.98 -1.42
C ILE A 57 -14.43 5.27 -1.33
N ALA A 58 -14.40 3.95 -1.15
CA ALA A 58 -15.61 3.18 -0.93
C ALA A 58 -15.96 3.22 0.56
N LYS A 59 -17.19 3.60 0.89
CA LYS A 59 -17.72 3.38 2.24
C LYS A 59 -17.84 1.88 2.46
N SER A 60 -17.43 1.40 3.64
CA SER A 60 -17.84 0.07 4.11
C SER A 60 -19.36 -0.01 4.05
N ILE A 61 -19.90 -1.03 3.40
CA ILE A 61 -21.34 -1.32 3.48
C ILE A 61 -21.56 -1.79 4.92
N GLU A 62 -22.31 -1.02 5.69
CA GLU A 62 -22.69 -1.40 7.05
C GLU A 62 -23.39 -2.74 6.99
N GLY A 63 -22.86 -3.75 7.70
CA GLY A 63 -23.38 -5.11 7.74
C GLY A 63 -22.62 -6.15 6.89
N ALA A 64 -21.64 -5.77 6.09
CA ALA A 64 -20.77 -6.75 5.45
C ALA A 64 -19.79 -7.32 6.49
N SER A 65 -19.84 -8.65 6.66
CA SER A 65 -18.87 -9.38 7.48
C SER A 65 -17.44 -9.07 6.99
N PRO A 66 -16.45 -8.91 7.86
CA PRO A 66 -15.06 -8.60 7.49
C PRO A 66 -14.33 -9.81 6.89
N THR A 67 -14.98 -10.56 6.03
CA THR A 67 -14.32 -11.64 5.30
C THR A 67 -13.45 -11.02 4.22
N PRO A 68 -12.12 -11.28 4.24
CA PRO A 68 -11.25 -10.82 3.17
C PRO A 68 -11.72 -11.41 1.85
N PRO A 69 -11.56 -10.68 0.73
CA PRO A 69 -11.90 -11.23 -0.59
C PRO A 69 -11.10 -12.52 -0.78
N THR A 70 -11.80 -13.62 -0.85
CA THR A 70 -11.22 -14.97 -0.90
C THR A 70 -10.52 -15.26 -2.25
N THR A 71 -10.71 -14.40 -3.24
CA THR A 71 -10.16 -14.58 -4.57
C THR A 71 -9.11 -13.52 -4.86
N ILE A 72 -7.85 -13.88 -4.64
CA ILE A 72 -6.72 -13.12 -5.18
C ILE A 72 -6.57 -13.55 -6.62
N THR A 73 -6.89 -12.67 -7.56
CA THR A 73 -6.68 -12.95 -8.98
C THR A 73 -5.19 -12.77 -9.29
N TYR A 74 -4.47 -13.87 -9.44
CA TYR A 74 -3.13 -13.86 -9.99
C TYR A 74 -3.20 -13.85 -11.51
N TYR A 75 -2.61 -12.86 -12.11
CA TYR A 75 -2.45 -12.83 -13.56
C TYR A 75 -1.14 -13.52 -13.93
N VAL A 76 -1.23 -14.50 -14.81
CA VAL A 76 -0.05 -15.19 -15.36
C VAL A 76 0.23 -14.63 -16.75
N ALA A 77 1.44 -14.09 -16.91
CA ALA A 77 1.90 -13.67 -18.22
C ALA A 77 2.10 -14.90 -19.11
N SER A 78 1.54 -14.85 -20.32
CA SER A 78 1.66 -15.95 -21.30
C SER A 78 2.70 -15.61 -22.36
N PRO A 79 3.47 -16.59 -22.88
CA PRO A 79 4.32 -16.39 -24.06
C PRO A 79 3.57 -15.82 -25.28
N SER A 80 2.26 -16.10 -25.40
CA SER A 80 1.41 -15.53 -26.46
C SER A 80 1.24 -14.02 -26.39
N SER A 81 1.61 -13.38 -25.27
CA SER A 81 1.65 -11.92 -25.14
C SER A 81 2.79 -11.27 -25.96
N PHE A 82 3.67 -12.08 -26.57
CA PHE A 82 4.77 -11.58 -27.41
C PHE A 82 4.25 -11.20 -28.79
N ASN A 83 4.43 -9.96 -29.19
CA ASN A 83 3.96 -9.42 -30.46
C ASN A 83 5.05 -9.41 -31.58
N GLY A 84 6.12 -10.20 -31.41
CA GLY A 84 7.28 -10.23 -32.31
C GLY A 84 8.39 -9.25 -31.90
N ARG A 85 8.14 -8.30 -30.99
CA ARG A 85 9.13 -7.31 -30.52
C ARG A 85 9.20 -7.20 -28.98
N ALA A 86 8.09 -7.32 -28.31
CA ALA A 86 7.99 -7.18 -26.86
C ALA A 86 6.73 -7.91 -26.33
N TYR A 87 6.66 -8.09 -25.02
CA TYR A 87 5.50 -8.64 -24.34
C TYR A 87 4.52 -7.50 -23.99
N ALA A 88 3.32 -7.54 -24.52
CA ALA A 88 2.29 -6.52 -24.30
C ALA A 88 1.35 -6.90 -23.15
N CYS A 89 1.11 -5.95 -22.26
CA CYS A 89 0.07 -6.11 -21.24
C CYS A 89 -1.33 -6.00 -21.89
N PHE A 90 -2.15 -7.01 -21.75
CA PHE A 90 -3.49 -7.05 -22.31
C PHE A 90 -4.47 -6.06 -21.64
N LEU A 91 -4.16 -5.57 -20.43
CA LEU A 91 -4.99 -4.61 -19.69
C LEU A 91 -4.68 -3.15 -20.02
N CYS A 92 -3.41 -2.80 -20.28
CA CYS A 92 -3.02 -1.40 -20.50
C CYS A 92 -2.12 -1.17 -21.74
N GLN A 93 -1.85 -2.22 -22.52
CA GLN A 93 -1.02 -2.19 -23.74
C GLN A 93 0.44 -1.76 -23.51
N ARG A 94 0.89 -1.64 -22.25
CA ARG A 94 2.29 -1.37 -21.91
C ARG A 94 3.18 -2.53 -22.35
N MET A 95 4.35 -2.21 -22.92
CA MET A 95 5.29 -3.15 -23.49
C MET A 95 6.43 -3.47 -22.52
N PHE A 96 6.83 -4.75 -22.46
CA PHE A 96 7.89 -5.25 -21.57
C PHE A 96 8.90 -6.08 -22.38
N ARG A 97 10.17 -6.00 -21.98
CA ARG A 97 11.25 -6.73 -22.66
C ARG A 97 11.27 -8.22 -22.34
N SER A 98 10.74 -8.61 -21.20
CA SER A 98 10.70 -10.01 -20.75
C SER A 98 9.33 -10.41 -20.23
N LEU A 99 9.05 -11.71 -20.30
CA LEU A 99 7.83 -12.30 -19.72
C LEU A 99 7.75 -12.09 -18.21
N SER A 100 8.91 -12.16 -17.51
CA SER A 100 8.99 -11.90 -16.07
C SER A 100 8.55 -10.47 -15.75
N SER A 101 9.08 -9.48 -16.47
CA SER A 101 8.69 -8.07 -16.25
C SER A 101 7.20 -7.82 -16.52
N LEU A 102 6.61 -8.52 -17.51
CA LEU A 102 5.17 -8.48 -17.74
C LEU A 102 4.42 -9.13 -16.57
N SER A 103 4.88 -10.27 -16.07
CA SER A 103 4.29 -10.95 -14.92
C SER A 103 4.33 -10.07 -13.66
N ASP A 104 5.46 -9.45 -13.37
CA ASP A 104 5.62 -8.52 -12.24
C ASP A 104 4.68 -7.33 -12.36
N HIS A 105 4.55 -6.76 -13.58
CA HIS A 105 3.62 -5.68 -13.85
C HIS A 105 2.15 -6.10 -13.65
N LEU A 106 1.76 -7.26 -14.14
CA LEU A 106 0.39 -7.78 -13.99
C LEU A 106 0.02 -8.04 -12.53
N ASN A 107 0.98 -8.48 -11.73
CA ASN A 107 0.81 -8.75 -10.29
C ASN A 107 1.11 -7.54 -9.39
N SER A 108 1.50 -6.40 -9.96
CA SER A 108 1.66 -5.14 -9.24
C SER A 108 0.32 -4.42 -9.05
N ALA A 109 0.34 -3.32 -8.31
CA ALA A 109 -0.82 -2.44 -8.16
C ALA A 109 -1.17 -1.63 -9.42
N ALA A 110 -0.54 -1.89 -10.58
CA ALA A 110 -0.75 -1.13 -11.80
C ALA A 110 -2.23 -1.12 -12.25
N HIS A 111 -2.91 -2.23 -12.06
CA HIS A 111 -4.31 -2.43 -12.48
C HIS A 111 -5.32 -2.40 -11.31
N ASP A 112 -4.84 -2.19 -10.08
CA ASP A 112 -5.73 -2.07 -8.92
C ASP A 112 -6.57 -0.79 -9.01
N ALA A 113 -7.75 -0.81 -8.40
CA ALA A 113 -8.59 0.37 -8.26
C ALA A 113 -7.94 1.40 -7.33
N ASN A 114 -8.35 2.66 -7.47
CA ASN A 114 -7.99 3.69 -6.51
C ASN A 114 -8.87 3.51 -5.26
N GLU A 115 -8.29 3.05 -4.18
CA GLU A 115 -9.00 2.72 -2.94
C GLU A 115 -8.91 3.83 -1.88
N PHE A 116 -7.91 4.68 -1.99
CA PHE A 116 -7.62 5.72 -1.02
C PHE A 116 -7.65 7.11 -1.65
N LYS A 117 -7.97 8.12 -0.84
CA LYS A 117 -7.92 9.54 -1.23
C LYS A 117 -7.32 10.38 -0.12
N CYS A 118 -6.55 11.38 -0.47
CA CYS A 118 -6.11 12.39 0.49
C CYS A 118 -7.31 13.22 0.96
N PRO A 119 -7.55 13.37 2.28
CA PRO A 119 -8.69 14.13 2.77
C PRO A 119 -8.59 15.63 2.43
N LYS A 120 -7.38 16.16 2.25
CA LYS A 120 -7.14 17.57 1.92
C LYS A 120 -7.24 17.84 0.42
N CYS A 121 -6.33 17.28 -0.37
CA CYS A 121 -6.22 17.61 -1.80
C CYS A 121 -7.06 16.69 -2.71
N LYS A 122 -7.72 15.66 -2.15
CA LYS A 122 -8.58 14.70 -2.86
C LYS A 122 -7.85 13.82 -3.88
N LYS A 123 -6.52 13.90 -3.99
CA LYS A 123 -5.72 13.02 -4.83
C LYS A 123 -5.96 11.57 -4.44
N ARG A 124 -6.09 10.70 -5.45
CA ARG A 124 -6.43 9.28 -5.27
C ARG A 124 -5.20 8.41 -5.37
N PHE A 125 -5.20 7.31 -4.61
CA PHE A 125 -4.10 6.36 -4.51
C PHE A 125 -4.63 4.92 -4.50
N LYS A 126 -3.85 4.01 -5.06
CA LYS A 126 -4.15 2.59 -5.10
C LYS A 126 -3.70 1.86 -3.83
N LEU A 127 -2.61 2.33 -3.24
CA LEU A 127 -1.94 1.75 -2.07
C LEU A 127 -1.97 2.72 -0.90
N ILE A 128 -2.03 2.17 0.32
CA ILE A 128 -1.93 2.99 1.53
C ILE A 128 -0.53 3.57 1.69
N SER A 129 0.52 2.82 1.30
CA SER A 129 1.90 3.32 1.29
C SER A 129 2.06 4.57 0.42
N ALA A 130 1.43 4.60 -0.76
CA ALA A 130 1.47 5.75 -1.64
C ALA A 130 0.72 6.97 -1.07
N LEU A 131 -0.41 6.75 -0.37
CA LEU A 131 -1.09 7.82 0.35
C LEU A 131 -0.24 8.32 1.53
N THR A 132 0.36 7.42 2.32
CA THR A 132 1.24 7.77 3.44
C THR A 132 2.43 8.59 2.96
N GLN A 133 3.11 8.16 1.90
CA GLN A 133 4.20 8.91 1.28
C GLN A 133 3.77 10.30 0.80
N HIS A 134 2.56 10.41 0.23
CA HIS A 134 2.01 11.70 -0.16
C HIS A 134 1.76 12.62 1.05
N ILE A 135 1.31 12.07 2.18
CA ILE A 135 1.08 12.84 3.42
C ILE A 135 2.40 13.24 4.08
N GLU A 136 3.40 12.35 4.08
CA GLU A 136 4.75 12.62 4.57
C GLU A 136 5.45 13.71 3.73
N SER A 137 5.15 13.76 2.45
CA SER A 137 5.68 14.80 1.59
C SER A 137 5.13 16.18 1.97
N THR A 138 5.98 17.18 1.98
CA THR A 138 5.57 18.57 2.28
C THR A 138 4.60 19.16 1.25
N ALA A 139 4.42 18.48 0.11
CA ALA A 139 3.58 18.94 -1.00
C ALA A 139 2.11 19.15 -0.62
N CYS A 140 1.57 18.31 0.28
CA CYS A 140 0.16 18.40 0.68
C CYS A 140 -0.06 19.26 1.94
N LYS A 141 0.95 19.40 2.81
CA LYS A 141 0.87 20.13 4.10
C LYS A 141 -0.36 19.72 4.93
N LEU A 142 -0.66 18.43 4.96
CA LEU A 142 -1.88 17.93 5.64
C LEU A 142 -1.70 17.90 7.16
N SER A 143 -0.52 17.46 7.63
CA SER A 143 -0.20 17.32 9.05
C SER A 143 1.31 17.43 9.26
N SER A 144 1.72 17.64 10.52
CA SER A 144 3.11 17.46 10.91
C SER A 144 3.50 15.98 10.77
N LEU A 145 4.78 15.70 10.50
CA LEU A 145 5.31 14.34 10.44
C LEU A 145 4.95 13.53 11.69
N GLN A 146 4.99 14.16 12.86
CA GLN A 146 4.64 13.54 14.14
C GLN A 146 3.20 13.03 14.18
N GLN A 147 2.24 13.79 13.66
CA GLN A 147 0.85 13.34 13.60
C GLN A 147 0.66 12.16 12.65
N VAL A 148 1.39 12.14 11.52
CA VAL A 148 1.37 11.00 10.58
C VAL A 148 1.93 9.76 11.25
N GLN A 149 3.06 9.87 11.95
CA GLN A 149 3.68 8.77 12.68
C GLN A 149 2.76 8.20 13.75
N ASN A 150 2.14 9.06 14.57
CA ASN A 150 1.23 8.62 15.63
C ASN A 150 0.00 7.88 15.07
N HIS A 151 -0.61 8.41 13.99
CA HIS A 151 -1.73 7.74 13.34
C HIS A 151 -1.32 6.43 12.69
N PHE A 152 -0.15 6.39 12.05
CA PHE A 152 0.38 5.20 11.42
C PHE A 152 0.71 4.11 12.45
N GLN A 153 1.31 4.48 13.59
CA GLN A 153 1.60 3.54 14.67
C GLN A 153 0.31 2.94 15.25
N SER A 154 -0.72 3.76 15.46
CA SER A 154 -2.03 3.28 15.90
C SER A 154 -2.67 2.32 14.90
N LEU A 155 -2.54 2.58 13.60
CA LEU A 155 -2.98 1.67 12.53
C LEU A 155 -2.25 0.33 12.59
N ILE A 156 -0.94 0.37 12.73
CA ILE A 156 -0.09 -0.82 12.82
C ILE A 156 -0.48 -1.67 14.03
N ASP A 157 -0.65 -1.07 15.21
CA ASP A 157 -0.98 -1.77 16.44
C ASP A 157 -2.35 -2.46 16.35
N GLN A 158 -3.33 -1.79 15.74
CA GLN A 158 -4.66 -2.36 15.52
C GLN A 158 -4.64 -3.48 14.47
N PHE A 159 -3.88 -3.29 13.39
CA PHE A 159 -3.70 -4.28 12.35
C PHE A 159 -3.01 -5.54 12.87
N SER A 160 -1.98 -5.39 13.70
CA SER A 160 -1.27 -6.50 14.35
C SER A 160 -2.19 -7.34 15.23
N ARG A 161 -3.13 -6.70 15.93
CA ARG A 161 -4.13 -7.40 16.76
C ARG A 161 -5.14 -8.19 15.93
N LEU A 162 -5.47 -7.72 14.72
CA LEU A 162 -6.42 -8.41 13.83
C LEU A 162 -5.82 -9.63 13.14
N ILE A 163 -4.50 -9.67 12.94
CA ILE A 163 -3.82 -10.76 12.24
C ILE A 163 -3.23 -11.79 13.23
N ALA A 164 -3.18 -11.48 14.52
CA ALA A 164 -2.64 -12.37 15.55
C ALA A 164 -3.57 -13.52 15.95
N PHE A 165 -4.60 -13.86 15.12
CA PHE A 165 -5.50 -15.00 15.29
C PHE A 165 -5.28 -16.06 14.23
#